data_0dc1080e399ad7d4580e85aabcd9a12b
#
_entry.id   0dc1080e399ad7d4580e85aabcd9a12b
#
_cell.length_a   1.000
_cell.length_b   1.000
_cell.length_c   1.000
_cell.angle_alpha   90.00
_cell.angle_beta   90.00
_cell.angle_gamma   90.00
#
_symmetry.space_group_name_H-M   'P 1'
#
loop_
_entity.id
_entity.type
_entity.pdbx_description
1 polymer ?
#
loop_
_entity_poly.entity_id
_entity_poly.type
_entity_poly.pdbx_seq_one_letter_code
_entity_poly.pdbx_strand_id
1 'polypeptide(L)'
;MTRSAARAGASILAALALAWLAWTASAADAPTLREGQHEGADFVISVPAQWNGGLVMFAHGYQGEGSGTGAARREPLDKHRTQRGYAWASSGYRAWGYRPDWFLLDLLELRALFINRFGLPRWTIIHGQSMGGHIAIATLELHPDVYQGALIECGVIDGVGLTDWLYAYTAAAEYFSDLPLLDTPRPEFDTLANETWLGLMGEPGYYTERGRRFDSVVKYLSGGDVPLRLEGLLERYVQDLNPRDPGPGRAREFARHADTRHIHYDIDPGLGVDADTLNRDIPRVVPAPGARSYDVNPVFAELTGNIQVPVMSLHETGDFRVPFRLEQDYRRRAEKAGTSHLLVQRAVRRPGHCGIENAVREAAFDDLVTWLENGTGPAGDDVLGDVSQLGLGWTPLPHPKNPRQ
;
A
#
# COMPACT_ATOMS: atom_id res chain seq x y z
N MET A 1 -49.17 40.74 -51.63
CA MET A 1 -47.96 40.87 -50.79
C MET A 1 -48.28 40.45 -49.37
N THR A 2 -48.27 39.19 -49.06
CA THR A 2 -48.34 38.65 -47.68
C THR A 2 -48.06 37.14 -47.71
N ARG A 3 -46.80 36.75 -47.64
CA ARG A 3 -46.34 35.41 -47.27
C ARG A 3 -44.86 35.43 -46.88
N SER A 4 -44.55 35.89 -45.67
CA SER A 4 -43.22 35.67 -45.16
C SER A 4 -43.08 35.89 -43.62
N ALA A 5 -44.06 35.52 -42.82
CA ALA A 5 -43.97 35.67 -41.37
C ALA A 5 -44.20 34.37 -40.54
N ALA A 6 -44.43 33.23 -41.19
CA ALA A 6 -44.85 31.98 -40.49
C ALA A 6 -43.72 30.91 -40.33
N ARG A 7 -42.50 31.16 -40.81
CA ARG A 7 -41.42 30.15 -40.73
C ARG A 7 -40.35 30.38 -39.68
N ALA A 8 -40.31 31.54 -39.03
CA ALA A 8 -39.28 31.85 -37.99
C ALA A 8 -39.65 31.42 -36.55
N GLY A 9 -40.95 31.15 -36.29
CA GLY A 9 -41.42 30.76 -34.95
C GLY A 9 -41.26 29.32 -34.57
N ALA A 10 -41.22 28.40 -35.56
CA ALA A 10 -41.17 26.96 -35.31
C ALA A 10 -39.73 26.45 -34.95
N SER A 11 -38.69 27.14 -35.43
CA SER A 11 -37.30 26.75 -35.21
C SER A 11 -36.77 27.13 -33.84
N ILE A 12 -37.29 28.15 -33.20
CA ILE A 12 -36.87 28.63 -31.87
C ILE A 12 -37.51 27.78 -30.78
N LEU A 13 -38.72 27.28 -30.95
CA LEU A 13 -39.39 26.39 -29.99
C LEU A 13 -38.81 24.99 -29.98
N ALA A 14 -38.29 24.49 -31.08
CA ALA A 14 -37.60 23.18 -31.15
C ALA A 14 -36.23 23.22 -30.51
N ALA A 15 -35.49 24.33 -30.61
CA ALA A 15 -34.17 24.46 -29.97
C ALA A 15 -34.26 24.62 -28.43
N LEU A 16 -35.32 25.24 -27.93
CA LEU A 16 -35.60 25.38 -26.49
C LEU A 16 -36.07 24.07 -25.86
N ALA A 17 -36.83 23.21 -26.60
CA ALA A 17 -37.23 21.90 -26.12
C ALA A 17 -36.09 20.90 -26.05
N LEU A 18 -35.11 20.96 -26.96
CA LEU A 18 -33.88 20.15 -26.92
C LEU A 18 -32.91 20.59 -25.81
N ALA A 19 -32.87 21.89 -25.49
CA ALA A 19 -32.06 22.39 -24.36
C ALA A 19 -32.65 22.00 -22.99
N TRP A 20 -33.98 21.85 -22.88
CA TRP A 20 -34.63 21.40 -21.64
C TRP A 20 -34.52 19.87 -21.44
N LEU A 21 -34.43 19.09 -22.49
CA LEU A 21 -34.17 17.64 -22.41
C LEU A 21 -32.72 17.32 -22.02
N ALA A 22 -31.79 18.21 -22.32
CA ALA A 22 -30.40 18.05 -21.91
C ALA A 22 -30.10 18.45 -20.43
N TRP A 23 -31.02 19.13 -19.76
CA TRP A 23 -30.82 19.61 -18.39
C TRP A 23 -31.58 18.81 -17.32
N THR A 24 -32.37 17.82 -17.70
CA THR A 24 -33.02 16.90 -16.74
C THR A 24 -32.25 15.60 -16.50
N ALA A 25 -31.11 15.41 -17.14
CA ALA A 25 -30.22 14.35 -16.78
C ALA A 25 -29.44 14.79 -15.55
N SER A 26 -29.78 14.24 -14.35
CA SER A 26 -28.75 14.03 -13.34
C SER A 26 -28.92 14.49 -11.89
N ALA A 27 -30.11 14.63 -11.38
CA ALA A 27 -30.23 14.53 -9.91
C ALA A 27 -30.50 13.08 -9.43
N ALA A 28 -30.96 12.20 -10.34
CA ALA A 28 -31.27 10.80 -10.04
C ALA A 28 -30.06 9.85 -10.14
N ASP A 29 -28.95 10.28 -10.76
CA ASP A 29 -27.78 9.42 -11.03
C ASP A 29 -26.58 9.70 -10.10
N ALA A 30 -26.64 10.70 -9.22
CA ALA A 30 -25.57 10.96 -8.28
C ALA A 30 -25.51 9.85 -7.20
N PRO A 31 -24.31 9.36 -6.85
CA PRO A 31 -24.18 8.38 -5.78
C PRO A 31 -24.65 8.95 -4.44
N THR A 32 -25.30 8.12 -3.64
CA THR A 32 -25.67 8.48 -2.27
C THR A 32 -24.42 8.45 -1.41
N LEU A 33 -23.95 9.63 -0.97
CA LEU A 33 -22.86 9.77 -0.01
C LEU A 33 -23.43 9.78 1.41
N ARG A 34 -22.84 9.00 2.29
CA ARG A 34 -23.14 8.98 3.73
C ARG A 34 -21.85 9.12 4.51
N GLU A 35 -21.82 10.08 5.41
CA GLU A 35 -20.73 10.32 6.33
C GLU A 35 -21.28 10.26 7.76
N GLY A 36 -20.43 9.88 8.70
CA GLY A 36 -20.81 9.79 10.11
C GLY A 36 -19.73 9.11 10.94
N GLN A 37 -20.12 8.72 12.15
CA GLN A 37 -19.27 7.99 13.08
C GLN A 37 -19.94 6.67 13.48
N HIS A 38 -19.15 5.61 13.58
CA HIS A 38 -19.59 4.29 14.00
C HIS A 38 -18.48 3.64 14.83
N GLU A 39 -18.85 3.12 16.03
CA GLU A 39 -17.95 2.46 16.98
C GLU A 39 -16.64 3.25 17.26
N GLY A 40 -16.74 4.58 17.29
CA GLY A 40 -15.62 5.47 17.56
C GLY A 40 -14.72 5.79 16.35
N ALA A 41 -15.10 5.39 15.13
CA ALA A 41 -14.40 5.72 13.91
C ALA A 41 -15.28 6.52 12.96
N ASP A 42 -14.74 7.56 12.35
CA ASP A 42 -15.41 8.28 11.27
C ASP A 42 -15.51 7.39 10.03
N PHE A 43 -16.55 7.54 9.23
CA PHE A 43 -16.71 6.78 7.99
C PHE A 43 -17.27 7.60 6.84
N VAL A 44 -16.98 7.14 5.63
CA VAL A 44 -17.63 7.57 4.39
C VAL A 44 -18.11 6.33 3.64
N ILE A 45 -19.37 6.34 3.20
CA ILE A 45 -19.96 5.32 2.33
C ILE A 45 -20.50 6.01 1.09
N SER A 46 -20.22 5.47 -0.08
CA SER A 46 -20.79 5.91 -1.37
C SER A 46 -21.48 4.74 -2.06
N VAL A 47 -22.77 4.93 -2.36
CA VAL A 47 -23.57 3.93 -3.06
C VAL A 47 -24.13 4.56 -4.34
N PRO A 48 -23.77 4.05 -5.54
CA PRO A 48 -24.33 4.56 -6.79
C PRO A 48 -25.83 4.28 -6.88
N ALA A 49 -26.58 5.13 -7.59
CA ALA A 49 -28.04 4.98 -7.76
C ALA A 49 -28.42 3.61 -8.38
N GLN A 50 -27.57 3.12 -9.27
CA GLN A 50 -27.70 1.78 -9.86
C GLN A 50 -26.62 0.84 -9.31
N TRP A 51 -26.69 0.56 -8.00
CA TRP A 51 -25.76 -0.36 -7.36
C TRP A 51 -25.89 -1.78 -7.91
N ASN A 52 -24.79 -2.34 -8.43
CA ASN A 52 -24.73 -3.66 -9.04
C ASN A 52 -24.51 -4.82 -8.05
N GLY A 53 -24.45 -4.51 -6.74
CA GLY A 53 -24.18 -5.47 -5.67
C GLY A 53 -22.71 -5.62 -5.28
N GLY A 54 -21.76 -5.00 -5.99
CA GLY A 54 -20.34 -5.01 -5.61
C GLY A 54 -20.00 -3.93 -4.58
N LEU A 55 -19.20 -4.29 -3.58
CA LEU A 55 -18.71 -3.38 -2.54
C LEU A 55 -17.19 -3.39 -2.48
N VAL A 56 -16.57 -2.21 -2.38
CA VAL A 56 -15.15 -2.03 -2.08
C VAL A 56 -14.99 -1.42 -0.70
N MET A 57 -14.28 -2.12 0.19
CA MET A 57 -13.86 -1.59 1.49
C MET A 57 -12.47 -1.00 1.33
N PHE A 58 -12.30 0.31 1.53
CA PHE A 58 -11.01 0.97 1.39
C PHE A 58 -10.29 1.07 2.73
N ALA A 59 -9.15 0.38 2.82
CA ALA A 59 -8.20 0.44 3.90
C ALA A 59 -7.08 1.42 3.52
N HIS A 60 -7.18 2.67 3.99
CA HIS A 60 -6.17 3.69 3.69
C HIS A 60 -4.86 3.48 4.46
N GLY A 61 -3.79 4.12 3.99
CA GLY A 61 -2.46 4.09 4.59
C GLY A 61 -2.36 4.88 5.90
N TYR A 62 -1.15 4.84 6.49
CA TYR A 62 -0.78 5.59 7.68
C TYR A 62 -0.98 7.10 7.49
N GLN A 63 -1.64 7.75 8.42
CA GLN A 63 -1.95 9.19 8.38
C GLN A 63 -1.08 10.04 9.30
N GLY A 64 -0.14 9.46 9.99
CA GLY A 64 0.68 10.12 11.01
C GLY A 64 0.26 9.76 12.43
N GLU A 65 0.87 10.46 13.38
CA GLU A 65 0.56 10.37 14.80
C GLU A 65 -0.38 11.51 15.19
N GLY A 66 -1.26 11.25 16.14
CA GLY A 66 -2.25 12.22 16.60
C GLY A 66 -3.07 11.71 17.77
N SER A 67 -4.05 12.49 18.18
CA SER A 67 -5.03 12.13 19.23
C SER A 67 -6.45 12.14 18.69
N GLY A 68 -7.31 11.28 19.21
CA GLY A 68 -8.68 11.12 18.74
C GLY A 68 -8.81 10.18 17.55
N THR A 69 -9.88 10.31 16.79
CA THR A 69 -10.14 9.52 15.57
C THR A 69 -9.36 10.06 14.37
N GLY A 70 -8.99 9.16 13.46
CA GLY A 70 -8.49 9.56 12.14
C GLY A 70 -9.63 10.07 11.24
N ALA A 71 -9.27 10.77 10.17
CA ALA A 71 -10.24 11.25 9.18
C ALA A 71 -10.49 10.19 8.10
N ALA A 72 -11.75 9.86 7.85
CA ALA A 72 -12.11 8.98 6.75
C ALA A 72 -11.67 9.60 5.40
N ARG A 73 -11.02 8.78 4.58
CA ARG A 73 -10.54 9.20 3.27
C ARG A 73 -11.44 8.67 2.17
N ARG A 74 -11.63 9.46 1.13
CA ARG A 74 -12.27 8.96 -0.08
C ARG A 74 -11.41 7.88 -0.71
N GLU A 75 -12.07 6.87 -1.25
CA GLU A 75 -11.42 5.83 -2.03
C GLU A 75 -10.79 6.44 -3.29
N PRO A 76 -9.50 6.16 -3.60
CA PRO A 76 -8.79 6.81 -4.71
C PRO A 76 -9.45 6.67 -6.08
N LEU A 77 -10.18 5.57 -6.30
CA LEU A 77 -10.87 5.26 -7.54
C LEU A 77 -12.39 5.46 -7.43
N ASP A 78 -12.87 6.36 -6.55
CA ASP A 78 -14.29 6.52 -6.26
C ASP A 78 -15.15 6.73 -7.51
N LYS A 79 -14.69 7.54 -8.46
CA LYS A 79 -15.37 7.78 -9.73
C LYS A 79 -15.42 6.55 -10.61
N HIS A 80 -14.31 5.86 -10.74
CA HIS A 80 -14.22 4.62 -11.51
C HIS A 80 -15.15 3.55 -10.96
N ARG A 81 -15.19 3.39 -9.62
CA ARG A 81 -16.07 2.47 -8.91
C ARG A 81 -17.55 2.81 -9.16
N THR A 82 -17.94 4.04 -8.83
CA THR A 82 -19.35 4.46 -8.88
C THR A 82 -19.90 4.50 -10.29
N GLN A 83 -19.10 4.88 -11.29
CA GLN A 83 -19.50 4.83 -12.72
C GLN A 83 -19.76 3.40 -13.22
N ARG A 84 -19.13 2.39 -12.62
CA ARG A 84 -19.35 0.96 -12.90
C ARG A 84 -20.41 0.32 -12.00
N GLY A 85 -21.08 1.11 -11.17
CA GLY A 85 -22.14 0.65 -10.29
C GLY A 85 -21.65 -0.01 -9.00
N TYR A 86 -20.36 0.13 -8.63
CA TYR A 86 -19.83 -0.40 -7.38
C TYR A 86 -19.95 0.61 -6.24
N ALA A 87 -20.41 0.14 -5.08
CA ALA A 87 -20.35 0.91 -3.84
C ALA A 87 -18.96 0.84 -3.25
N TRP A 88 -18.58 1.84 -2.45
CA TRP A 88 -17.37 1.79 -1.64
C TRP A 88 -17.62 2.36 -0.24
N ALA A 89 -16.81 1.92 0.73
CA ALA A 89 -16.82 2.43 2.09
C ALA A 89 -15.40 2.55 2.63
N SER A 90 -15.13 3.58 3.43
CA SER A 90 -13.86 3.84 4.06
C SER A 90 -14.04 4.26 5.51
N SER A 91 -13.21 3.71 6.42
CA SER A 91 -13.11 4.14 7.81
C SER A 91 -11.99 5.15 7.98
N GLY A 92 -12.17 6.15 8.86
CA GLY A 92 -11.09 7.03 9.33
C GLY A 92 -10.26 6.40 10.45
N TYR A 93 -10.66 5.22 10.90
CA TYR A 93 -10.14 4.51 12.05
C TYR A 93 -10.39 5.20 13.40
N ARG A 94 -10.49 4.40 14.46
CA ARG A 94 -10.74 4.89 15.83
C ARG A 94 -9.56 5.61 16.48
N ALA A 95 -8.38 5.58 15.84
CA ALA A 95 -7.17 6.20 16.35
C ALA A 95 -6.22 6.61 15.21
N TRP A 96 -5.21 7.39 15.55
CA TRP A 96 -4.02 7.66 14.72
C TRP A 96 -2.96 6.59 14.95
N GLY A 97 -1.91 6.61 14.14
CA GLY A 97 -0.74 5.75 14.29
C GLY A 97 -0.77 4.52 13.39
N TYR A 98 0.17 3.60 13.64
CA TYR A 98 0.28 2.34 12.93
C TYR A 98 -0.35 1.22 13.75
N ARG A 99 -1.68 1.02 13.59
CA ARG A 99 -2.49 0.09 14.38
C ARG A 99 -3.37 -0.78 13.48
N PRO A 100 -2.76 -1.59 12.58
CA PRO A 100 -3.51 -2.48 11.71
C PRO A 100 -4.42 -3.45 12.50
N ASP A 101 -4.03 -3.83 13.71
CA ASP A 101 -4.79 -4.67 14.63
C ASP A 101 -6.15 -4.06 15.05
N TRP A 102 -6.20 -2.75 15.28
CA TRP A 102 -7.45 -2.05 15.60
C TRP A 102 -8.24 -1.71 14.34
N PHE A 103 -7.54 -1.30 13.29
CA PHE A 103 -8.16 -0.78 12.08
C PHE A 103 -8.81 -1.87 11.23
N LEU A 104 -8.33 -3.10 11.34
CA LEU A 104 -8.99 -4.28 10.80
C LEU A 104 -10.41 -4.41 11.39
N LEU A 105 -10.57 -4.25 12.71
CA LEU A 105 -11.87 -4.31 13.38
C LEU A 105 -12.79 -3.17 12.91
N ASP A 106 -12.27 -1.94 12.77
CA ASP A 106 -13.04 -0.81 12.27
C ASP A 106 -13.63 -1.07 10.87
N LEU A 107 -12.88 -1.74 10.00
CA LEU A 107 -13.37 -2.10 8.66
C LEU A 107 -14.40 -3.23 8.70
N LEU A 108 -14.26 -4.21 9.59
CA LEU A 108 -15.27 -5.27 9.78
C LEU A 108 -16.59 -4.68 10.29
N GLU A 109 -16.52 -3.77 11.27
CA GLU A 109 -17.69 -3.07 11.83
C GLU A 109 -18.35 -2.16 10.78
N LEU A 110 -17.57 -1.43 9.98
CA LEU A 110 -18.09 -0.61 8.90
C LEU A 110 -18.76 -1.46 7.80
N ARG A 111 -18.19 -2.63 7.47
CA ARG A 111 -18.83 -3.57 6.53
C ARG A 111 -20.17 -4.08 7.08
N ALA A 112 -20.24 -4.41 8.36
CA ALA A 112 -21.49 -4.81 9.01
C ALA A 112 -22.54 -3.68 8.98
N LEU A 113 -22.12 -2.44 9.25
CA LEU A 113 -22.97 -1.26 9.11
C LEU A 113 -23.51 -1.09 7.69
N PHE A 114 -22.65 -1.28 6.67
CA PHE A 114 -23.04 -1.24 5.26
C PHE A 114 -24.13 -2.28 4.96
N ILE A 115 -23.91 -3.53 5.36
CA ILE A 115 -24.86 -4.64 5.13
C ILE A 115 -26.21 -4.34 5.80
N ASN A 116 -26.20 -3.83 7.02
CA ASN A 116 -27.43 -3.49 7.74
C ASN A 116 -28.23 -2.37 7.07
N ARG A 117 -27.57 -1.44 6.37
CA ARG A 117 -28.22 -0.26 5.74
C ARG A 117 -28.63 -0.48 4.29
N PHE A 118 -27.85 -1.25 3.53
CA PHE A 118 -27.98 -1.35 2.08
C PHE A 118 -28.21 -2.79 1.59
N GLY A 119 -28.08 -3.78 2.46
CA GLY A 119 -28.20 -5.20 2.12
C GLY A 119 -26.86 -5.87 1.88
N LEU A 120 -26.90 -7.20 1.75
CA LEU A 120 -25.71 -8.03 1.55
C LEU A 120 -25.13 -7.82 0.14
N PRO A 121 -23.83 -7.43 0.02
CA PRO A 121 -23.16 -7.36 -1.29
C PRO A 121 -23.07 -8.73 -1.97
N ARG A 122 -23.10 -8.74 -3.29
CA ARG A 122 -22.80 -9.93 -4.11
C ARG A 122 -21.37 -10.41 -3.90
N TRP A 123 -20.44 -9.46 -3.77
CA TRP A 123 -19.06 -9.66 -3.35
C TRP A 123 -18.55 -8.40 -2.64
N THR A 124 -17.56 -8.58 -1.82
CA THR A 124 -16.81 -7.48 -1.19
C THR A 124 -15.32 -7.66 -1.47
N ILE A 125 -14.69 -6.64 -2.06
CA ILE A 125 -13.24 -6.54 -2.25
C ILE A 125 -12.70 -5.60 -1.17
N ILE A 126 -11.54 -5.93 -0.57
CA ILE A 126 -10.77 -4.97 0.21
C ILE A 126 -9.69 -4.34 -0.66
N HIS A 127 -9.63 -2.99 -0.68
CA HIS A 127 -8.58 -2.22 -1.34
C HIS A 127 -7.68 -1.63 -0.26
N GLY A 128 -6.45 -2.14 -0.13
CA GLY A 128 -5.47 -1.75 0.89
C GLY A 128 -4.33 -0.93 0.29
N GLN A 129 -4.11 0.30 0.81
CA GLN A 129 -3.01 1.16 0.40
C GLN A 129 -1.99 1.31 1.54
N SER A 130 -0.69 1.08 1.28
CA SER A 130 0.37 1.23 2.28
C SER A 130 0.10 0.38 3.55
N MET A 131 -0.03 0.96 4.73
CA MET A 131 -0.50 0.28 5.95
C MET A 131 -1.81 -0.49 5.72
N GLY A 132 -2.70 0.04 4.87
CA GLY A 132 -3.93 -0.65 4.48
C GLY A 132 -3.69 -2.00 3.80
N GLY A 133 -2.53 -2.19 3.18
CA GLY A 133 -2.09 -3.50 2.66
C GLY A 133 -1.88 -4.52 3.79
N HIS A 134 -1.29 -4.11 4.92
CA HIS A 134 -1.17 -4.96 6.11
C HIS A 134 -2.56 -5.35 6.66
N ILE A 135 -3.46 -4.37 6.75
CA ILE A 135 -4.84 -4.62 7.19
C ILE A 135 -5.52 -5.62 6.25
N ALA A 136 -5.41 -5.40 4.94
CA ALA A 136 -6.04 -6.24 3.94
C ALA A 136 -5.53 -7.68 4.01
N ILE A 137 -4.22 -7.89 3.94
CA ILE A 137 -3.65 -9.23 3.88
C ILE A 137 -3.84 -10.01 5.20
N ALA A 138 -3.70 -9.33 6.35
CA ALA A 138 -3.97 -9.93 7.64
C ALA A 138 -5.46 -10.33 7.77
N THR A 139 -6.38 -9.49 7.26
CA THR A 139 -7.81 -9.86 7.28
C THR A 139 -8.07 -11.10 6.41
N LEU A 140 -7.45 -11.22 5.24
CA LEU A 140 -7.65 -12.40 4.38
C LEU A 140 -7.18 -13.70 5.02
N GLU A 141 -6.07 -13.67 5.77
CA GLU A 141 -5.56 -14.86 6.46
C GLU A 141 -6.31 -15.18 7.75
N LEU A 142 -6.75 -14.16 8.51
CA LEU A 142 -7.42 -14.32 9.81
C LEU A 142 -8.94 -14.50 9.67
N HIS A 143 -9.55 -13.92 8.64
CA HIS A 143 -10.99 -13.92 8.39
C HIS A 143 -11.31 -14.24 6.92
N PRO A 144 -10.98 -15.45 6.43
CA PRO A 144 -11.01 -15.78 5.00
C PRO A 144 -12.38 -15.67 4.34
N ASP A 145 -13.47 -15.70 5.12
CA ASP A 145 -14.85 -15.65 4.60
C ASP A 145 -15.38 -14.22 4.42
N VAL A 146 -14.64 -13.19 4.83
CA VAL A 146 -15.14 -11.81 4.85
C VAL A 146 -15.09 -11.15 3.47
N TYR A 147 -13.98 -11.32 2.76
CA TYR A 147 -13.73 -10.71 1.46
C TYR A 147 -13.59 -11.78 0.37
N GLN A 148 -14.03 -11.46 -0.84
CA GLN A 148 -13.93 -12.34 -2.00
C GLN A 148 -12.70 -12.01 -2.86
N GLY A 149 -11.98 -10.94 -2.55
CA GLY A 149 -10.73 -10.57 -3.20
C GLY A 149 -10.08 -9.36 -2.56
N ALA A 150 -8.84 -9.09 -2.93
CA ALA A 150 -8.11 -7.90 -2.50
C ALA A 150 -7.35 -7.23 -3.65
N LEU A 151 -7.37 -5.89 -3.66
CA LEU A 151 -6.41 -5.06 -4.38
C LEU A 151 -5.48 -4.43 -3.33
N ILE A 152 -4.19 -4.70 -3.42
CA ILE A 152 -3.17 -4.14 -2.54
C ILE A 152 -2.30 -3.21 -3.37
N GLU A 153 -2.11 -1.98 -2.91
CA GLU A 153 -1.41 -0.94 -3.64
C GLU A 153 -0.31 -0.35 -2.76
N CYS A 154 0.96 -0.36 -3.24
CA CYS A 154 2.12 0.07 -2.44
C CYS A 154 2.08 -0.50 -1.01
N GLY A 155 1.51 -1.71 -0.85
CA GLY A 155 1.04 -2.23 0.42
C GLY A 155 2.10 -2.96 1.22
N VAL A 156 1.92 -2.94 2.55
CA VAL A 156 2.71 -3.77 3.47
C VAL A 156 2.17 -5.20 3.42
N ILE A 157 2.39 -5.88 2.30
CA ILE A 157 1.82 -7.20 2.05
C ILE A 157 2.43 -8.31 2.95
N ASP A 158 3.62 -8.09 3.44
CA ASP A 158 4.32 -9.03 4.34
C ASP A 158 4.02 -8.79 5.84
N GLY A 159 3.16 -7.84 6.18
CA GLY A 159 2.78 -7.57 7.56
C GLY A 159 3.95 -7.03 8.39
N VAL A 160 4.49 -7.85 9.30
CA VAL A 160 5.58 -7.45 10.19
C VAL A 160 6.93 -7.23 9.50
N GLY A 161 7.10 -7.69 8.27
CA GLY A 161 8.31 -7.49 7.47
C GLY A 161 8.71 -6.02 7.31
N LEU A 162 7.75 -5.09 7.33
CA LEU A 162 8.06 -3.66 7.34
C LEU A 162 8.82 -3.23 8.59
N THR A 163 8.45 -3.73 9.77
CA THR A 163 9.17 -3.41 11.01
C THR A 163 10.57 -3.97 11.00
N ASP A 164 10.72 -5.19 10.51
CA ASP A 164 12.00 -5.88 10.39
C ASP A 164 12.93 -5.16 9.40
N TRP A 165 12.40 -4.75 8.26
CA TRP A 165 13.13 -3.95 7.27
C TRP A 165 13.67 -2.65 7.87
N LEU A 166 12.83 -1.84 8.52
CA LEU A 166 13.24 -0.54 9.05
C LEU A 166 14.34 -0.68 10.11
N TYR A 167 14.24 -1.70 10.96
CA TYR A 167 15.27 -1.94 11.98
C TYR A 167 16.52 -2.64 11.44
N ALA A 168 16.41 -3.48 10.42
CA ALA A 168 17.57 -4.04 9.73
C ALA A 168 18.36 -2.96 8.97
N TYR A 169 17.66 -2.01 8.34
CA TYR A 169 18.25 -0.83 7.71
C TYR A 169 19.04 0.00 8.72
N THR A 170 18.43 0.33 9.87
CA THR A 170 19.07 1.09 10.92
C THR A 170 20.26 0.34 11.56
N ALA A 171 20.14 -0.97 11.78
CA ALA A 171 21.23 -1.78 12.31
C ALA A 171 22.44 -1.84 11.35
N ALA A 172 22.21 -1.93 10.05
CA ALA A 172 23.26 -1.85 9.05
C ALA A 172 23.90 -0.44 9.02
N ALA A 173 23.07 0.62 9.13
CA ALA A 173 23.53 1.99 9.19
C ALA A 173 24.40 2.25 10.42
N GLU A 174 24.03 1.72 11.59
CA GLU A 174 24.81 1.76 12.84
C GLU A 174 26.15 1.07 12.65
N TYR A 175 26.16 -0.17 12.14
CA TYR A 175 27.37 -0.95 11.93
C TYR A 175 28.40 -0.23 11.04
N PHE A 176 27.99 0.34 9.92
CA PHE A 176 28.92 1.02 9.01
C PHE A 176 29.33 2.42 9.44
N SER A 177 28.57 3.08 10.30
CA SER A 177 28.88 4.42 10.80
C SER A 177 29.62 4.43 12.14
N ASP A 178 29.57 3.37 12.92
CA ASP A 178 29.98 3.28 14.33
C ASP A 178 29.20 4.27 15.24
N LEU A 179 27.97 4.65 14.87
CA LEU A 179 27.11 5.55 15.64
C LEU A 179 26.00 4.75 16.32
N PRO A 180 25.59 5.08 17.57
CA PRO A 180 24.58 4.33 18.31
C PRO A 180 23.15 4.69 17.86
N LEU A 181 22.80 4.43 16.59
CA LEU A 181 21.52 4.85 15.99
C LEU A 181 20.32 4.14 16.61
N LEU A 182 20.45 2.86 16.95
CA LEU A 182 19.38 2.05 17.52
C LEU A 182 18.99 2.50 18.93
N ASP A 183 19.94 2.98 19.72
CA ASP A 183 19.76 3.28 21.15
C ASP A 183 19.66 4.79 21.45
N THR A 184 19.81 5.65 20.44
CA THR A 184 19.71 7.10 20.61
C THR A 184 18.24 7.55 20.52
N PRO A 185 17.68 8.15 21.59
CA PRO A 185 16.31 8.68 21.57
C PRO A 185 16.24 10.01 20.81
N ARG A 186 15.01 10.42 20.44
CA ARG A 186 14.75 11.78 19.95
C ARG A 186 14.83 12.80 21.11
N PRO A 187 15.31 14.07 20.85
CA PRO A 187 15.63 14.63 19.54
C PRO A 187 17.09 14.39 19.07
N GLU A 188 17.96 13.83 19.92
CA GLU A 188 19.39 13.63 19.62
C GLU A 188 19.59 12.79 18.37
N PHE A 189 18.73 11.80 18.16
CA PHE A 189 18.75 10.95 16.97
C PHE A 189 18.62 11.77 15.67
N ASP A 190 17.72 12.76 15.62
CA ASP A 190 17.48 13.52 14.41
C ASP A 190 18.72 14.33 14.00
N THR A 191 19.45 14.91 14.98
CA THR A 191 20.73 15.57 14.74
C THR A 191 21.80 14.57 14.29
N LEU A 192 21.92 13.44 14.99
CA LEU A 192 22.90 12.40 14.69
C LEU A 192 22.71 11.85 13.26
N ALA A 193 21.47 11.56 12.86
CA ALA A 193 21.15 11.02 11.54
C ALA A 193 21.37 12.03 10.40
N ASN A 194 20.90 13.26 10.54
CA ASN A 194 20.94 14.26 9.47
C ASN A 194 22.31 14.94 9.29
N GLU A 195 23.11 15.04 10.35
CA GLU A 195 24.39 15.76 10.30
C GLU A 195 25.58 14.78 10.30
N THR A 196 25.71 13.97 11.36
CA THR A 196 26.90 13.13 11.54
C THR A 196 26.88 11.91 10.63
N TRP A 197 25.78 11.15 10.65
CA TRP A 197 25.66 9.93 9.86
C TRP A 197 25.75 10.21 8.36
N LEU A 198 24.98 11.20 7.88
CA LEU A 198 25.02 11.58 6.46
C LEU A 198 26.42 12.03 6.00
N GLY A 199 27.14 12.76 6.84
CA GLY A 199 28.53 13.15 6.57
C GLY A 199 29.50 11.96 6.48
N LEU A 200 29.28 10.91 7.28
CA LEU A 200 30.09 9.69 7.25
C LEU A 200 29.79 8.79 6.06
N MET A 201 28.52 8.72 5.64
CA MET A 201 28.06 7.80 4.61
C MET A 201 28.08 8.41 3.19
N GLY A 202 27.93 9.73 3.08
CA GLY A 202 27.64 10.42 1.83
C GLY A 202 26.18 10.21 1.39
N GLU A 203 25.82 10.71 0.23
CA GLU A 203 24.45 10.60 -0.34
C GLU A 203 24.39 9.55 -1.45
N PRO A 204 23.20 8.99 -1.75
CA PRO A 204 23.01 8.11 -2.90
C PRO A 204 23.59 8.70 -4.19
N GLY A 205 24.48 7.92 -4.83
CA GLY A 205 25.24 8.37 -6.00
C GLY A 205 26.56 9.07 -5.69
N TYR A 206 26.78 9.55 -4.45
CA TYR A 206 28.01 10.25 -4.00
C TYR A 206 28.54 9.68 -2.68
N TYR A 207 28.52 8.36 -2.55
CA TYR A 207 28.89 7.65 -1.35
C TYR A 207 30.36 7.77 -0.96
N THR A 208 30.64 7.84 0.33
CA THR A 208 31.93 7.47 0.89
C THR A 208 32.19 5.97 0.75
N GLU A 209 33.34 5.47 1.18
CA GLU A 209 33.60 4.03 1.22
C GLU A 209 32.61 3.30 2.17
N ARG A 210 32.29 3.89 3.33
CA ARG A 210 31.28 3.37 4.26
C ARG A 210 29.89 3.33 3.62
N GLY A 211 29.52 4.42 2.94
CA GLY A 211 28.23 4.50 2.24
C GLY A 211 28.08 3.49 1.11
N ARG A 212 29.15 3.19 0.36
CA ARG A 212 29.11 2.12 -0.68
C ARG A 212 28.87 0.73 -0.08
N ARG A 213 29.48 0.43 1.05
CA ARG A 213 29.26 -0.84 1.77
C ARG A 213 27.81 -0.92 2.27
N PHE A 214 27.33 0.15 2.88
CA PHE A 214 25.97 0.25 3.35
C PHE A 214 24.95 0.12 2.21
N ASP A 215 25.12 0.86 1.10
CA ASP A 215 24.24 0.77 -0.07
C ASP A 215 24.18 -0.65 -0.67
N SER A 216 25.33 -1.34 -0.70
CA SER A 216 25.36 -2.73 -1.14
C SER A 216 24.52 -3.64 -0.24
N VAL A 217 24.60 -3.50 1.07
CA VAL A 217 23.75 -4.26 2.01
C VAL A 217 22.28 -3.90 1.83
N VAL A 218 21.95 -2.61 1.73
CA VAL A 218 20.59 -2.11 1.52
C VAL A 218 19.98 -2.65 0.22
N LYS A 219 20.77 -2.78 -0.83
CA LYS A 219 20.34 -3.41 -2.09
C LYS A 219 19.75 -4.80 -1.86
N TYR A 220 20.44 -5.66 -1.13
CA TYR A 220 19.95 -7.02 -0.84
C TYR A 220 18.77 -7.03 0.13
N LEU A 221 18.79 -6.16 1.14
CA LEU A 221 17.69 -6.02 2.09
C LEU A 221 16.39 -5.54 1.42
N SER A 222 16.48 -4.67 0.40
CA SER A 222 15.32 -4.07 -0.26
C SER A 222 14.72 -4.88 -1.41
N GLY A 223 15.35 -6.01 -1.81
CA GLY A 223 14.82 -6.89 -2.86
C GLY A 223 15.71 -7.01 -4.10
N GLY A 224 16.96 -6.56 -4.03
CA GLY A 224 17.93 -6.61 -5.11
C GLY A 224 18.08 -5.27 -5.86
N ASP A 225 18.74 -5.32 -7.02
CA ASP A 225 18.93 -4.14 -7.86
C ASP A 225 17.71 -3.90 -8.76
N VAL A 226 16.57 -3.67 -8.10
CA VAL A 226 15.30 -3.40 -8.79
C VAL A 226 15.34 -2.07 -9.55
N PRO A 227 14.56 -1.92 -10.64
CA PRO A 227 14.52 -0.67 -11.40
C PRO A 227 14.20 0.55 -10.52
N LEU A 228 14.90 1.66 -10.72
CA LEU A 228 14.72 2.93 -10.00
C LEU A 228 15.01 2.85 -8.48
N ARG A 229 15.80 1.85 -8.06
CA ARG A 229 16.22 1.66 -6.67
C ARG A 229 16.91 2.89 -6.08
N LEU A 230 17.90 3.46 -6.80
CA LEU A 230 18.67 4.60 -6.31
C LEU A 230 17.82 5.86 -6.17
N GLU A 231 16.93 6.11 -7.14
CA GLU A 231 16.02 7.25 -7.11
C GLU A 231 15.05 7.16 -5.92
N GLY A 232 14.54 5.96 -5.64
CA GLY A 232 13.70 5.72 -4.48
C GLY A 232 14.46 5.82 -3.15
N LEU A 233 15.67 5.29 -3.09
CA LEU A 233 16.53 5.39 -1.92
C LEU A 233 16.87 6.85 -1.58
N LEU A 234 17.13 7.70 -2.59
CA LEU A 234 17.44 9.11 -2.39
C LEU A 234 16.35 9.83 -1.58
N GLU A 235 15.09 9.52 -1.83
CA GLU A 235 13.96 10.11 -1.10
C GLU A 235 13.87 9.65 0.36
N ARG A 236 14.43 8.47 0.68
CA ARG A 236 14.21 7.79 1.97
C ARG A 236 15.47 7.54 2.78
N TYR A 237 16.64 7.90 2.26
CA TYR A 237 17.95 7.51 2.77
C TYR A 237 18.17 7.79 4.26
N VAL A 238 17.79 8.98 4.73
CA VAL A 238 17.84 9.36 6.16
C VAL A 238 16.50 9.08 6.84
N GLN A 239 15.38 9.29 6.14
CA GLN A 239 14.03 9.22 6.71
C GLN A 239 13.62 7.81 7.15
N ASP A 240 14.25 6.76 6.60
CA ASP A 240 13.96 5.38 6.99
C ASP A 240 14.84 4.88 8.15
N LEU A 241 15.81 5.66 8.60
CA LEU A 241 16.43 5.43 9.89
C LEU A 241 15.41 5.61 11.02
N ASN A 242 15.32 4.66 11.92
CA ASN A 242 14.34 4.68 13.00
C ASN A 242 15.01 4.51 14.36
N PRO A 243 14.78 5.41 15.33
CA PRO A 243 15.25 5.22 16.69
C PRO A 243 14.44 4.14 17.41
N ARG A 244 15.05 3.48 18.37
CA ARG A 244 14.38 2.58 19.32
C ARG A 244 13.56 3.33 20.38
N ASP A 245 12.98 4.46 20.03
CA ASP A 245 12.20 5.26 20.95
C ASP A 245 10.93 4.50 21.38
N PRO A 246 10.70 4.23 22.67
CA PRO A 246 9.47 3.64 23.19
C PRO A 246 8.30 4.63 23.23
N GLY A 247 8.46 5.84 22.67
CA GLY A 247 7.45 6.89 22.60
C GLY A 247 6.11 6.43 22.00
N PRO A 248 5.09 7.29 21.97
CA PRO A 248 3.80 6.97 21.34
C PRO A 248 3.93 6.80 19.83
N GLY A 249 2.97 6.09 19.25
CA GLY A 249 2.78 6.01 17.80
C GLY A 249 3.66 4.98 17.08
N ARG A 250 4.07 5.31 15.84
CA ARG A 250 4.75 4.40 14.93
C ARG A 250 6.06 3.83 15.50
N ALA A 251 6.91 4.67 16.07
CA ALA A 251 8.20 4.25 16.62
C ALA A 251 8.01 3.20 17.71
N ARG A 252 7.02 3.38 18.58
CA ARG A 252 6.70 2.42 19.64
C ARG A 252 6.23 1.07 19.08
N GLU A 253 5.32 1.06 18.10
CA GLU A 253 4.81 -0.18 17.52
C GLU A 253 5.92 -0.91 16.75
N PHE A 254 6.72 -0.21 15.96
CA PHE A 254 7.86 -0.80 15.28
C PHE A 254 8.90 -1.36 16.26
N ALA A 255 9.29 -0.59 17.30
CA ALA A 255 10.22 -1.06 18.31
C ALA A 255 9.76 -2.34 19.01
N ARG A 256 8.45 -2.49 19.26
CA ARG A 256 7.91 -3.67 19.94
C ARG A 256 7.89 -4.92 19.07
N HIS A 257 7.66 -4.77 17.77
CA HIS A 257 7.43 -5.89 16.86
C HIS A 257 8.66 -6.24 16.00
N ALA A 258 9.68 -5.38 15.95
CA ALA A 258 10.87 -5.62 15.12
C ALA A 258 11.67 -6.84 15.59
N ASP A 259 11.98 -7.73 14.64
CA ASP A 259 12.85 -8.89 14.84
C ASP A 259 13.82 -9.00 13.66
N THR A 260 15.11 -8.71 13.90
CA THR A 260 16.13 -8.83 12.84
C THR A 260 16.99 -10.08 12.95
N ARG A 261 16.68 -11.01 13.88
CA ARG A 261 17.51 -12.22 14.10
C ARG A 261 17.49 -13.18 12.90
N HIS A 262 16.39 -13.19 12.14
CA HIS A 262 16.21 -14.01 10.94
C HIS A 262 16.73 -13.33 9.66
N ILE A 263 17.08 -12.04 9.72
CA ILE A 263 17.58 -11.30 8.56
C ILE A 263 19.00 -11.76 8.21
N HIS A 264 19.21 -12.10 6.94
CA HIS A 264 20.53 -12.36 6.39
C HIS A 264 21.02 -11.12 5.64
N TYR A 265 22.24 -10.65 6.00
CA TYR A 265 22.89 -9.50 5.38
C TYR A 265 23.89 -9.97 4.34
N ASP A 266 23.63 -9.63 3.08
CA ASP A 266 24.52 -9.87 1.95
C ASP A 266 25.21 -8.58 1.52
N ILE A 267 26.36 -8.70 0.88
CA ILE A 267 27.15 -7.59 0.37
C ILE A 267 27.88 -7.99 -0.91
N ASP A 268 28.07 -7.02 -1.82
CA ASP A 268 28.83 -7.25 -3.05
C ASP A 268 30.29 -7.62 -2.75
N PRO A 269 30.88 -8.51 -3.53
CA PRO A 269 32.28 -8.88 -3.36
C PRO A 269 33.21 -7.71 -3.60
N GLY A 270 34.36 -7.70 -2.91
CA GLY A 270 35.40 -6.69 -3.10
C GLY A 270 35.25 -5.41 -2.29
N LEU A 271 34.24 -5.31 -1.43
CA LEU A 271 34.01 -4.15 -0.54
C LEU A 271 34.75 -4.23 0.79
N GLY A 272 35.63 -5.23 0.99
CA GLY A 272 36.52 -5.34 2.16
C GLY A 272 35.85 -5.87 3.44
N VAL A 273 34.62 -6.35 3.34
CA VAL A 273 33.87 -7.10 4.37
C VAL A 273 33.06 -8.18 3.65
N ASP A 274 32.85 -9.32 4.29
CA ASP A 274 32.04 -10.42 3.77
C ASP A 274 30.73 -10.60 4.54
N ALA A 275 29.83 -11.39 3.97
CA ALA A 275 28.51 -11.63 4.55
C ALA A 275 28.61 -12.34 5.92
N ASP A 276 29.54 -13.28 6.13
CA ASP A 276 29.70 -13.97 7.40
C ASP A 276 30.06 -12.98 8.53
N THR A 277 30.97 -12.05 8.25
CA THR A 277 31.32 -10.97 9.16
C THR A 277 30.13 -10.08 9.48
N LEU A 278 29.35 -9.65 8.46
CA LEU A 278 28.15 -8.83 8.66
C LEU A 278 27.11 -9.55 9.52
N ASN A 279 26.84 -10.82 9.22
CA ASN A 279 25.83 -11.60 9.95
C ASN A 279 26.22 -11.92 11.40
N ARG A 280 27.52 -11.91 11.72
CA ARG A 280 28.03 -12.04 13.08
C ARG A 280 27.98 -10.70 13.84
N ASP A 281 28.31 -9.59 13.21
CA ASP A 281 28.68 -8.35 13.88
C ASP A 281 27.59 -7.26 13.82
N ILE A 282 26.67 -7.28 12.82
CA ILE A 282 25.54 -6.34 12.77
C ILE A 282 24.61 -6.56 13.96
N PRO A 283 24.25 -5.50 14.72
CA PRO A 283 23.34 -5.60 15.84
C PRO A 283 22.01 -6.25 15.50
N ARG A 284 21.50 -7.10 16.40
CA ARG A 284 20.21 -7.78 16.23
C ARG A 284 19.16 -7.18 17.13
N VAL A 285 18.02 -6.82 16.54
CA VAL A 285 16.85 -6.34 17.27
C VAL A 285 15.97 -7.52 17.62
N VAL A 286 15.43 -7.53 18.84
CA VAL A 286 14.59 -8.59 19.37
C VAL A 286 13.24 -8.01 19.75
N PRO A 287 12.12 -8.63 19.33
CA PRO A 287 10.79 -8.13 19.65
C PRO A 287 10.50 -8.20 21.15
N ALA A 288 9.58 -7.35 21.62
CA ALA A 288 9.08 -7.47 22.98
C ALA A 288 8.45 -8.85 23.21
N PRO A 289 8.53 -9.42 24.44
CA PRO A 289 7.94 -10.73 24.74
C PRO A 289 6.48 -10.82 24.32
N GLY A 290 6.12 -11.82 23.52
CA GLY A 290 4.77 -12.04 23.02
C GLY A 290 4.26 -11.08 21.94
N ALA A 291 5.01 -10.04 21.56
CA ALA A 291 4.55 -9.03 20.60
C ALA A 291 4.20 -9.61 19.22
N ARG A 292 4.84 -10.71 18.82
CA ARG A 292 4.60 -11.42 17.55
C ARG A 292 3.88 -12.77 17.75
N SER A 293 3.30 -12.98 18.93
CA SER A 293 2.54 -14.21 19.20
C SER A 293 1.17 -14.16 18.55
N TYR A 294 0.83 -15.20 17.79
CA TYR A 294 -0.49 -15.35 17.18
C TYR A 294 -1.61 -15.31 18.23
N ASP A 295 -1.39 -15.87 19.42
CA ASP A 295 -2.38 -15.92 20.50
C ASP A 295 -2.60 -14.55 21.17
N VAL A 296 -1.63 -13.62 21.06
CA VAL A 296 -1.66 -12.30 21.71
C VAL A 296 -2.12 -11.21 20.72
N ASN A 297 -1.52 -11.18 19.56
CA ASN A 297 -1.87 -10.23 18.50
C ASN A 297 -1.62 -10.86 17.12
N PRO A 298 -2.60 -11.57 16.57
CA PRO A 298 -2.44 -12.30 15.32
C PRO A 298 -2.14 -11.40 14.11
N VAL A 299 -2.52 -10.13 14.15
CA VAL A 299 -2.24 -9.17 13.07
C VAL A 299 -0.76 -8.84 12.97
N PHE A 300 -0.04 -8.86 14.11
CA PHE A 300 1.42 -8.68 14.17
C PHE A 300 2.18 -10.01 14.25
N ALA A 301 1.51 -11.13 14.10
CA ALA A 301 2.17 -12.41 13.88
C ALA A 301 2.72 -12.50 12.45
N GLU A 302 3.58 -13.48 12.21
CA GLU A 302 4.07 -13.75 10.86
C GLU A 302 2.95 -14.29 9.98
N LEU A 303 2.72 -13.64 8.83
CA LEU A 303 1.76 -14.08 7.83
C LEU A 303 2.25 -15.37 7.15
N THR A 304 1.31 -16.25 6.83
CA THR A 304 1.62 -17.61 6.32
C THR A 304 1.58 -17.73 4.81
N GLY A 305 0.99 -16.77 4.11
CA GLY A 305 0.68 -16.83 2.69
C GLY A 305 -0.57 -17.67 2.37
N ASN A 306 -1.29 -18.17 3.38
CA ASN A 306 -2.46 -19.04 3.20
C ASN A 306 -3.72 -18.21 2.86
N ILE A 307 -3.74 -17.61 1.67
CA ILE A 307 -4.90 -16.88 1.15
C ILE A 307 -5.89 -17.85 0.47
N GLN A 308 -7.20 -17.51 0.54
CA GLN A 308 -8.27 -18.34 -0.02
C GLN A 308 -9.03 -17.65 -1.17
N VAL A 309 -8.63 -16.43 -1.51
CA VAL A 309 -9.30 -15.58 -2.51
C VAL A 309 -8.27 -14.87 -3.40
N PRO A 310 -8.64 -14.43 -4.61
CA PRO A 310 -7.79 -13.66 -5.48
C PRO A 310 -7.21 -12.40 -4.83
N VAL A 311 -5.90 -12.23 -4.93
CA VAL A 311 -5.17 -11.04 -4.47
C VAL A 311 -4.39 -10.46 -5.64
N MET A 312 -4.66 -9.20 -5.96
CA MET A 312 -3.90 -8.38 -6.91
C MET A 312 -3.04 -7.39 -6.12
N SER A 313 -1.72 -7.43 -6.29
CA SER A 313 -0.80 -6.45 -5.71
C SER A 313 -0.17 -5.58 -6.81
N LEU A 314 -0.15 -4.27 -6.57
CA LEU A 314 0.58 -3.27 -7.36
C LEU A 314 1.66 -2.65 -6.49
N HIS A 315 2.93 -2.71 -6.90
CA HIS A 315 4.03 -2.18 -6.08
C HIS A 315 5.08 -1.45 -6.91
N GLU A 316 5.46 -0.25 -6.48
CA GLU A 316 6.53 0.50 -7.12
C GLU A 316 7.89 -0.16 -6.86
N THR A 317 8.71 -0.30 -7.91
CA THR A 317 10.03 -0.92 -7.80
C THR A 317 11.01 -0.10 -6.96
N GLY A 318 10.89 1.24 -7.00
CA GLY A 318 11.71 2.16 -6.22
C GLY A 318 11.06 2.63 -4.92
N ASP A 319 10.15 1.86 -4.34
CA ASP A 319 9.57 2.16 -3.03
C ASP A 319 10.52 1.70 -1.91
N PHE A 320 11.05 2.64 -1.14
CA PHE A 320 11.89 2.37 0.04
C PHE A 320 11.15 2.53 1.36
N ARG A 321 9.97 3.13 1.36
CA ARG A 321 9.13 3.14 2.57
C ARG A 321 8.54 1.76 2.87
N VAL A 322 8.14 1.08 1.80
CA VAL A 322 7.70 -0.33 1.80
C VAL A 322 8.49 -1.03 0.71
N PRO A 323 9.65 -1.65 1.01
CA PRO A 323 10.56 -2.13 -0.02
C PRO A 323 9.98 -3.30 -0.80
N PHE A 324 10.40 -3.43 -2.06
CA PHE A 324 9.94 -4.48 -2.97
C PHE A 324 10.21 -5.91 -2.42
N ARG A 325 11.15 -6.04 -1.50
CA ARG A 325 11.44 -7.28 -0.78
C ARG A 325 10.19 -7.89 -0.13
N LEU A 326 9.26 -7.09 0.37
CA LEU A 326 8.05 -7.60 1.01
C LEU A 326 7.13 -8.34 0.02
N GLU A 327 7.08 -7.89 -1.24
CA GLU A 327 6.40 -8.61 -2.32
C GLU A 327 7.03 -10.00 -2.57
N GLN A 328 8.37 -10.05 -2.58
CA GLN A 328 9.12 -11.29 -2.78
C GLN A 328 8.94 -12.27 -1.61
N ASP A 329 8.99 -11.77 -0.38
CA ASP A 329 8.87 -12.62 0.81
C ASP A 329 7.44 -13.19 0.94
N TYR A 330 6.42 -12.38 0.66
CA TYR A 330 5.05 -12.89 0.65
C TYR A 330 4.79 -13.89 -0.49
N ARG A 331 5.39 -13.69 -1.68
CA ARG A 331 5.36 -14.69 -2.77
C ARG A 331 5.92 -16.03 -2.31
N ARG A 332 7.08 -16.05 -1.65
CA ARG A 332 7.69 -17.31 -1.12
C ARG A 332 6.77 -17.98 -0.12
N ARG A 333 6.09 -17.22 0.74
CA ARG A 333 5.10 -17.77 1.70
C ARG A 333 3.89 -18.36 0.99
N ALA A 334 3.33 -17.67 0.02
CA ALA A 334 2.20 -18.17 -0.77
C ALA A 334 2.57 -19.43 -1.57
N GLU A 335 3.79 -19.52 -2.11
CA GLU A 335 4.31 -20.75 -2.76
C GLU A 335 4.41 -21.91 -1.77
N LYS A 336 4.97 -21.65 -0.57
CA LYS A 336 5.08 -22.65 0.50
C LYS A 336 3.71 -23.12 0.99
N ALA A 337 2.72 -22.21 1.04
CA ALA A 337 1.34 -22.51 1.40
C ALA A 337 0.55 -23.20 0.27
N GLY A 338 1.05 -23.19 -0.99
CA GLY A 338 0.36 -23.74 -2.15
C GLY A 338 -0.72 -22.81 -2.73
N THR A 339 -0.75 -21.56 -2.32
CA THR A 339 -1.78 -20.57 -2.69
C THR A 339 -1.30 -19.50 -3.68
N SER A 340 -0.06 -19.60 -4.17
CA SER A 340 0.54 -18.63 -5.08
C SER A 340 -0.24 -18.40 -6.38
N HIS A 341 -1.10 -19.34 -6.77
CA HIS A 341 -2.01 -19.22 -7.90
C HIS A 341 -3.16 -18.21 -7.66
N LEU A 342 -3.39 -17.80 -6.41
CA LEU A 342 -4.33 -16.75 -6.00
C LEU A 342 -3.65 -15.38 -5.81
N LEU A 343 -2.34 -15.28 -6.03
CA LEU A 343 -1.58 -14.04 -5.86
C LEU A 343 -1.00 -13.58 -7.21
N VAL A 344 -1.50 -12.47 -7.72
CA VAL A 344 -0.94 -11.78 -8.89
C VAL A 344 -0.25 -10.50 -8.42
N GLN A 345 1.05 -10.38 -8.68
CA GLN A 345 1.86 -9.22 -8.31
C GLN A 345 2.32 -8.50 -9.56
N ARG A 346 2.15 -7.19 -9.59
CA ARG A 346 2.52 -6.32 -10.70
C ARG A 346 3.43 -5.21 -10.22
N ALA A 347 4.67 -5.24 -10.70
CA ALA A 347 5.64 -4.19 -10.43
C ALA A 347 5.35 -2.96 -11.30
N VAL A 348 5.46 -1.79 -10.72
CA VAL A 348 5.33 -0.50 -11.40
C VAL A 348 6.68 0.19 -11.38
N ARG A 349 7.26 0.47 -12.55
CA ARG A 349 8.58 1.15 -12.64
C ARG A 349 8.43 2.62 -12.28
N ARG A 350 8.56 2.90 -11.00
CA ARG A 350 8.45 4.22 -10.42
C ARG A 350 9.28 4.31 -9.13
N PRO A 351 9.96 5.43 -8.85
CA PRO A 351 10.49 5.71 -7.51
C PRO A 351 9.38 6.24 -6.59
N GLY A 352 9.62 6.15 -5.28
CA GLY A 352 8.71 6.69 -4.27
C GLY A 352 7.58 5.75 -3.90
N HIS A 353 6.67 6.22 -3.04
CA HIS A 353 5.66 5.43 -2.35
C HIS A 353 4.25 5.88 -2.72
N CYS A 354 3.39 4.95 -3.15
CA CYS A 354 1.97 5.16 -3.46
C CYS A 354 1.71 6.21 -4.56
N GLY A 355 2.62 6.36 -5.50
CA GLY A 355 2.49 7.29 -6.63
C GLY A 355 1.93 6.66 -7.91
N ILE A 356 1.37 5.45 -7.84
CA ILE A 356 0.85 4.71 -9.00
C ILE A 356 -0.24 5.52 -9.70
N GLU A 357 -0.20 5.58 -11.02
CA GLU A 357 -1.17 6.31 -11.82
C GLU A 357 -2.56 5.67 -11.79
N ASN A 358 -3.63 6.48 -11.80
CA ASN A 358 -4.99 5.98 -11.72
C ASN A 358 -5.32 4.97 -12.83
N ALA A 359 -4.84 5.17 -14.06
CA ALA A 359 -5.08 4.24 -15.15
C ALA A 359 -4.55 2.82 -14.88
N VAL A 360 -3.40 2.70 -14.19
CA VAL A 360 -2.82 1.41 -13.76
C VAL A 360 -3.66 0.76 -12.67
N ARG A 361 -4.11 1.56 -11.69
CA ARG A 361 -4.99 1.13 -10.59
C ARG A 361 -6.34 0.66 -11.11
N GLU A 362 -6.95 1.45 -12.02
CA GLU A 362 -8.23 1.15 -12.66
C GLU A 362 -8.17 -0.17 -13.43
N ALA A 363 -7.14 -0.36 -14.25
CA ALA A 363 -6.93 -1.59 -14.99
C ALA A 363 -6.74 -2.80 -14.06
N ALA A 364 -5.96 -2.67 -12.99
CA ALA A 364 -5.76 -3.75 -12.02
C ALA A 364 -7.05 -4.12 -11.28
N PHE A 365 -7.86 -3.12 -10.94
CA PHE A 365 -9.17 -3.39 -10.34
C PHE A 365 -10.12 -4.10 -11.31
N ASP A 366 -10.20 -3.66 -12.55
CA ASP A 366 -11.05 -4.27 -13.56
C ASP A 366 -10.61 -5.72 -13.85
N ASP A 367 -9.29 -5.98 -13.87
CA ASP A 367 -8.73 -7.32 -13.98
C ASP A 367 -9.08 -8.20 -12.77
N LEU A 368 -9.00 -7.66 -11.55
CA LEU A 368 -9.40 -8.38 -10.34
C LEU A 368 -10.90 -8.73 -10.35
N VAL A 369 -11.77 -7.80 -10.73
CA VAL A 369 -13.22 -8.07 -10.86
C VAL A 369 -13.48 -9.14 -11.92
N THR A 370 -12.78 -9.05 -13.05
CA THR A 370 -12.86 -10.06 -14.13
C THR A 370 -12.40 -11.43 -13.62
N TRP A 371 -11.34 -11.48 -12.83
CA TRP A 371 -10.85 -12.71 -12.22
C TRP A 371 -11.88 -13.32 -11.27
N LEU A 372 -12.49 -12.51 -10.40
CA LEU A 372 -13.57 -12.96 -9.50
C LEU A 372 -14.79 -13.52 -10.27
N GLU A 373 -15.13 -12.93 -11.41
CA GLU A 373 -16.30 -13.34 -12.18
C GLU A 373 -16.05 -14.56 -13.07
N ASN A 374 -14.83 -14.70 -13.61
CA ASN A 374 -14.49 -15.73 -14.61
C ASN A 374 -13.57 -16.84 -14.07
N GLY A 375 -13.02 -16.68 -12.88
CA GLY A 375 -12.12 -17.68 -12.26
C GLY A 375 -10.71 -17.76 -12.86
N THR A 376 -10.35 -16.88 -13.81
CA THR A 376 -9.02 -16.89 -14.47
C THR A 376 -8.22 -15.68 -14.06
N GLY A 377 -7.06 -15.92 -13.41
CA GLY A 377 -6.15 -14.87 -12.98
C GLY A 377 -5.49 -14.14 -14.16
N PRO A 378 -5.32 -12.81 -14.06
CA PRO A 378 -4.60 -12.05 -15.07
C PRO A 378 -3.10 -12.26 -14.99
N ALA A 379 -2.36 -11.76 -15.98
CA ALA A 379 -0.90 -11.77 -15.97
C ALA A 379 -0.32 -10.86 -14.87
N GLY A 380 0.85 -11.25 -14.34
CA GLY A 380 1.65 -10.50 -13.38
C GLY A 380 3.14 -10.69 -13.63
N ASP A 381 3.98 -10.07 -12.81
CA ASP A 381 5.43 -10.22 -12.84
C ASP A 381 5.89 -11.47 -12.06
N ASP A 382 6.99 -12.05 -12.50
CA ASP A 382 7.76 -13.00 -11.68
C ASP A 382 8.66 -12.19 -10.72
N VAL A 383 8.16 -11.94 -9.52
CA VAL A 383 8.85 -11.12 -8.52
C VAL A 383 10.07 -11.82 -7.90
N LEU A 384 10.24 -13.13 -8.12
CA LEU A 384 11.38 -13.91 -7.64
C LEU A 384 12.43 -14.15 -8.72
N GLY A 385 12.14 -13.84 -9.98
CA GLY A 385 13.02 -13.99 -11.12
C GLY A 385 14.05 -12.87 -11.27
N ASP A 386 14.39 -12.57 -12.52
CA ASP A 386 15.31 -11.47 -12.86
C ASP A 386 14.63 -10.11 -12.56
N VAL A 387 15.07 -9.45 -11.49
CA VAL A 387 14.51 -8.18 -11.03
C VAL A 387 14.63 -7.06 -12.07
N SER A 388 15.56 -7.16 -13.03
CA SER A 388 15.69 -6.20 -14.14
C SER A 388 14.49 -6.23 -15.09
N GLN A 389 13.71 -7.31 -15.10
CA GLN A 389 12.54 -7.49 -15.95
C GLN A 389 11.22 -7.02 -15.29
N LEU A 390 11.25 -6.72 -14.00
CA LEU A 390 10.07 -6.26 -13.27
C LEU A 390 9.41 -5.05 -13.95
N GLY A 391 8.10 -5.10 -14.11
CA GLY A 391 7.30 -4.05 -14.71
C GLY A 391 7.44 -3.89 -16.22
N LEU A 392 8.07 -4.82 -16.94
CA LEU A 392 8.15 -4.79 -18.41
C LEU A 392 7.04 -5.60 -19.09
N GLY A 393 6.59 -6.67 -18.47
CA GLY A 393 5.69 -7.63 -19.11
C GLY A 393 4.22 -7.21 -19.13
N TRP A 394 3.79 -6.34 -18.23
CA TRP A 394 2.37 -5.99 -18.09
C TRP A 394 2.12 -4.50 -17.79
N THR A 395 3.12 -3.73 -17.32
CA THR A 395 2.97 -2.28 -17.12
C THR A 395 2.59 -1.64 -18.44
N PRO A 396 1.42 -1.00 -18.60
CA PRO A 396 1.11 -0.27 -19.80
C PRO A 396 2.19 0.77 -20.04
N LEU A 397 2.77 0.78 -21.23
CA LEU A 397 3.64 1.87 -21.63
C LEU A 397 2.86 3.19 -21.47
N PRO A 398 3.45 4.24 -20.89
CA PRO A 398 2.77 5.51 -20.79
C PRO A 398 2.30 5.89 -22.20
N HIS A 399 1.00 6.13 -22.35
CA HIS A 399 0.44 6.61 -23.62
C HIS A 399 1.25 7.84 -24.04
N PRO A 400 1.79 7.90 -25.24
CA PRO A 400 2.45 9.10 -25.72
C PRO A 400 1.45 10.24 -25.54
N LYS A 401 1.83 11.25 -24.74
CA LYS A 401 0.99 12.43 -24.52
C LYS A 401 0.51 12.89 -25.89
N ASN A 402 -0.81 12.87 -26.08
CA ASN A 402 -1.40 13.37 -27.29
C ASN A 402 -0.95 14.85 -27.42
N PRO A 403 -0.19 15.24 -28.45
CA PRO A 403 0.35 16.60 -28.57
C PRO A 403 -0.74 17.65 -28.82
N ARG A 404 -2.03 17.29 -28.65
CA ARG A 404 -3.21 18.16 -28.86
C ARG A 404 -4.16 18.20 -27.65
N GLN A 405 -3.64 18.02 -26.42
CA GLN A 405 -4.36 18.38 -25.19
C GLN A 405 -3.55 19.39 -24.39
#